data_59a8067e78adf0213dc0a64c6a283672
#
_entry.id   59a8067e78adf0213dc0a64c6a283672
#
_cell.length_a   1.000
_cell.length_b   1.000
_cell.length_c   1.000
_cell.angle_alpha   90.00
_cell.angle_beta   90.00
_cell.angle_gamma   90.00
#
_symmetry.space_group_name_H-M   'P 1'
#
loop_
_entity.id
_entity.type
_entity.pdbx_description
1 polymer ?
#
loop_
_entity_poly.entity_id
_entity_poly.type
_entity_poly.pdbx_seq_one_letter_code
_entity_poly.pdbx_strand_id
1 'polypeptide(L)'
;AKPIEGEPGSAMHVHQSIVDKITGKNIFSNADGSPSKEFYWYIGGLQKYTPAAMALFAPYVNSYRRLSRSMSAPINIQWGTDNRTVGIRSPVASPAARRIENRVIGADANPYVALAATLACGYLGMKNRIEPTPECKGDAYLSEYQLPRSLSEALGWLADEKDLHDVLGKEFITVYSEIKEIEFDEFMKVISPWEREHLLLHV
;
A
#
# COMPACT_ATOMS: atom_id res chain seq x y z
N ALA A 1 1.66 13.49 4.76
CA ALA A 1 2.60 12.37 4.95
C ALA A 1 4.06 12.81 5.10
N LYS A 2 4.47 13.89 4.42
CA LYS A 2 5.86 14.37 4.41
C LYS A 2 5.91 15.87 4.73
N PRO A 3 5.87 16.28 6.01
CA PRO A 3 5.77 17.69 6.37
C PRO A 3 7.10 18.45 6.30
N ILE A 4 8.24 17.77 6.49
CA ILE A 4 9.56 18.40 6.61
C ILE A 4 10.51 17.78 5.59
N GLU A 5 11.22 18.61 4.83
CA GLU A 5 12.28 18.18 3.93
C GLU A 5 13.45 17.55 4.70
N GLY A 6 14.05 16.51 4.13
CA GLY A 6 15.16 15.78 4.77
C GLY A 6 14.73 14.80 5.88
N GLU A 7 13.59 15.00 6.53
CA GLU A 7 13.11 14.16 7.62
C GLU A 7 12.24 12.98 7.12
N PRO A 8 12.11 11.88 7.89
CA PRO A 8 11.16 10.81 7.59
C PRO A 8 9.71 11.29 7.53
N GLY A 9 8.91 10.65 6.69
CA GLY A 9 7.47 10.91 6.64
C GLY A 9 6.70 10.11 7.69
N SER A 10 5.40 10.42 7.84
CA SER A 10 4.48 9.72 8.74
C SER A 10 3.68 8.65 7.99
N ALA A 11 3.50 7.49 8.62
CA ALA A 11 2.77 6.34 8.09
C ALA A 11 1.61 5.93 9.00
N MET A 12 0.64 5.24 8.41
CA MET A 12 -0.39 4.48 9.14
C MET A 12 -0.21 3.01 8.81
N HIS A 13 0.61 2.28 9.60
CA HIS A 13 0.79 0.85 9.37
C HIS A 13 -0.46 0.09 9.82
N VAL A 14 -1.06 -0.68 8.92
CA VAL A 14 -2.27 -1.45 9.20
C VAL A 14 -1.93 -2.92 9.41
N HIS A 15 -2.19 -3.41 10.62
CA HIS A 15 -2.07 -4.83 10.94
C HIS A 15 -3.42 -5.54 10.76
N GLN A 16 -3.38 -6.69 10.10
CA GLN A 16 -4.57 -7.46 9.76
C GLN A 16 -4.39 -8.92 10.14
N SER A 17 -5.40 -9.48 10.75
CA SER A 17 -5.61 -10.91 10.95
C SER A 17 -7.07 -11.23 10.67
N ILE A 18 -7.34 -12.47 10.27
CA ILE A 18 -8.71 -12.92 10.00
C ILE A 18 -9.00 -14.09 10.91
N VAL A 19 -10.16 -14.05 11.55
CA VAL A 19 -10.64 -15.14 12.39
C VAL A 19 -11.86 -15.82 11.76
N ASP A 20 -11.92 -17.11 11.87
CA ASP A 20 -13.11 -17.87 11.50
C ASP A 20 -14.26 -17.54 12.48
N LYS A 21 -15.41 -17.18 11.94
CA LYS A 21 -16.56 -16.70 12.72
C LYS A 21 -17.12 -17.74 13.68
N ILE A 22 -17.01 -19.03 13.34
CA ILE A 22 -17.58 -20.13 14.12
C ILE A 22 -16.62 -20.55 15.22
N THR A 23 -15.34 -20.73 14.88
CA THR A 23 -14.33 -21.28 15.80
C THR A 23 -13.57 -20.22 16.57
N GLY A 24 -13.61 -18.95 16.14
CA GLY A 24 -12.79 -17.86 16.69
C GLY A 24 -11.29 -18.01 16.43
N LYS A 25 -10.87 -19.00 15.63
CA LYS A 25 -9.45 -19.25 15.34
C LYS A 25 -8.94 -18.38 14.22
N ASN A 26 -7.68 -17.97 14.34
CA ASN A 26 -6.98 -17.23 13.31
C ASN A 26 -6.75 -18.14 12.08
N ILE A 27 -7.33 -17.79 10.93
CA ILE A 27 -7.23 -18.59 9.70
C ILE A 27 -5.85 -18.51 9.03
N PHE A 28 -4.98 -17.60 9.45
CA PHE A 28 -3.61 -17.52 8.96
C PHE A 28 -2.69 -18.60 9.54
N SER A 29 -3.20 -19.47 10.41
CA SER A 29 -2.44 -20.54 11.03
C SER A 29 -3.15 -21.89 10.89
N ASN A 30 -2.38 -22.92 10.54
CA ASN A 30 -2.80 -24.30 10.58
C ASN A 30 -2.90 -24.81 12.04
N ALA A 31 -3.49 -25.99 12.23
CA ALA A 31 -3.63 -26.60 13.55
C ALA A 31 -2.28 -26.94 14.22
N ASP A 32 -1.23 -27.19 13.43
CA ASP A 32 0.14 -27.43 13.89
C ASP A 32 0.92 -26.12 14.19
N GLY A 33 0.28 -24.96 14.00
CA GLY A 33 0.88 -23.66 14.21
C GLY A 33 1.69 -23.11 13.01
N SER A 34 1.82 -23.86 11.93
CA SER A 34 2.45 -23.36 10.70
C SER A 34 1.59 -22.30 10.00
N PRO A 35 2.16 -21.45 9.12
CA PRO A 35 1.37 -20.55 8.27
C PRO A 35 0.44 -21.35 7.35
N SER A 36 -0.80 -20.89 7.20
CA SER A 36 -1.79 -21.49 6.31
C SER A 36 -1.63 -21.02 4.86
N LYS A 37 -2.32 -21.66 3.93
CA LYS A 37 -2.41 -21.19 2.54
C LYS A 37 -3.10 -19.83 2.46
N GLU A 38 -4.12 -19.59 3.27
CA GLU A 38 -4.86 -18.34 3.36
C GLU A 38 -3.94 -17.17 3.74
N PHE A 39 -2.96 -17.40 4.61
CA PHE A 39 -1.93 -16.41 4.95
C PHE A 39 -1.10 -16.03 3.73
N TYR A 40 -0.62 -17.01 2.97
CA TYR A 40 0.19 -16.74 1.77
C TYR A 40 -0.64 -16.11 0.67
N TRP A 41 -1.84 -16.59 0.41
CA TRP A 41 -2.72 -15.99 -0.59
C TRP A 41 -3.11 -14.54 -0.25
N TYR A 42 -3.31 -14.24 1.03
CA TYR A 42 -3.54 -12.87 1.48
C TYR A 42 -2.36 -11.96 1.14
N ILE A 43 -1.14 -12.41 1.40
CA ILE A 43 0.10 -11.70 1.02
C ILE A 43 0.18 -11.54 -0.49
N GLY A 44 -0.06 -12.60 -1.26
CA GLY A 44 -0.06 -12.56 -2.72
C GLY A 44 -1.06 -11.56 -3.28
N GLY A 45 -2.24 -11.45 -2.67
CA GLY A 45 -3.23 -10.42 -3.00
C GLY A 45 -2.74 -9.01 -2.71
N LEU A 46 -2.14 -8.79 -1.54
CA LEU A 46 -1.54 -7.50 -1.24
C LEU A 46 -0.42 -7.15 -2.23
N GLN A 47 0.44 -8.09 -2.61
CA GLN A 47 1.47 -7.85 -3.62
C GLN A 47 0.90 -7.47 -4.97
N LYS A 48 -0.12 -8.17 -5.43
CA LYS A 48 -0.72 -7.95 -6.75
C LYS A 48 -1.48 -6.62 -6.83
N TYR A 49 -2.32 -6.32 -5.83
CA TYR A 49 -3.29 -5.23 -5.93
C TYR A 49 -2.86 -3.94 -5.24
N THR A 50 -1.90 -3.97 -4.31
CA THR A 50 -1.42 -2.74 -3.64
C THR A 50 -0.94 -1.66 -4.60
N PRO A 51 -0.19 -1.95 -5.68
CA PRO A 51 0.24 -0.91 -6.61
C PRO A 51 -0.92 -0.13 -7.22
N ALA A 52 -2.00 -0.82 -7.61
CA ALA A 52 -3.22 -0.18 -8.14
C ALA A 52 -4.04 0.52 -7.04
N ALA A 53 -3.98 0.04 -5.79
CA ALA A 53 -4.66 0.66 -4.66
C ALA A 53 -3.92 1.88 -4.07
N MET A 54 -2.76 2.26 -4.62
CA MET A 54 -1.91 3.30 -4.02
C MET A 54 -2.58 4.66 -3.91
N ALA A 55 -3.47 5.05 -4.85
CA ALA A 55 -4.23 6.29 -4.73
C ALA A 55 -5.12 6.31 -3.46
N LEU A 56 -5.55 5.15 -2.95
CA LEU A 56 -6.33 5.00 -1.72
C LEU A 56 -5.44 5.01 -0.45
N PHE A 57 -4.14 4.65 -0.60
CA PHE A 57 -3.16 4.58 0.49
C PHE A 57 -2.28 5.83 0.61
N ALA A 58 -2.13 6.55 -0.49
CA ALA A 58 -1.31 7.74 -0.64
C ALA A 58 -2.08 8.80 -1.45
N PRO A 59 -3.12 9.44 -0.85
CA PRO A 59 -4.18 10.15 -1.58
C PRO A 59 -3.83 11.57 -2.01
N TYR A 60 -2.61 12.06 -1.74
CA TYR A 60 -2.19 13.42 -2.05
C TYR A 60 -0.83 13.45 -2.75
N VAL A 61 -0.54 14.52 -3.48
CA VAL A 61 0.79 14.73 -4.11
C VAL A 61 1.91 14.62 -3.08
N ASN A 62 1.72 15.15 -1.88
CA ASN A 62 2.68 15.07 -0.78
C ASN A 62 2.93 13.64 -0.30
N SER A 63 1.96 12.75 -0.41
CA SER A 63 2.08 11.35 0.05
C SER A 63 3.23 10.62 -0.65
N TYR A 64 3.45 10.88 -1.94
CA TYR A 64 4.50 10.25 -2.75
C TYR A 64 5.90 10.73 -2.41
N ARG A 65 6.04 11.90 -1.79
CA ARG A 65 7.31 12.40 -1.26
C ARG A 65 7.84 11.57 -0.09
N ARG A 66 6.97 10.84 0.60
CA ARG A 66 7.35 9.87 1.64
C ARG A 66 7.96 8.61 1.06
N LEU A 67 7.49 8.17 -0.11
CA LEU A 67 7.86 6.90 -0.73
C LEU A 67 9.18 7.04 -1.51
N SER A 68 10.28 7.19 -0.79
CA SER A 68 11.62 7.33 -1.35
C SER A 68 12.63 6.44 -0.62
N ARG A 69 13.70 6.01 -1.31
CA ARG A 69 14.71 5.05 -0.80
C ARG A 69 15.39 5.47 0.50
N SER A 70 15.50 6.75 0.77
CA SER A 70 16.24 7.29 1.91
C SER A 70 15.38 7.56 3.15
N MET A 71 14.07 7.28 3.12
CA MET A 71 13.11 7.82 4.09
C MET A 71 12.40 6.79 4.95
N SER A 72 12.95 5.59 5.11
CA SER A 72 12.39 4.49 5.93
C SER A 72 10.99 4.02 5.51
N ALA A 73 10.47 4.52 4.38
CA ALA A 73 9.21 4.09 3.80
C ALA A 73 9.45 3.05 2.71
N PRO A 74 8.59 2.04 2.56
CA PRO A 74 8.75 1.05 1.51
C PRO A 74 8.51 1.67 0.13
N ILE A 75 9.35 1.27 -0.84
CA ILE A 75 9.21 1.61 -2.26
C ILE A 75 8.77 0.42 -3.10
N ASN A 76 8.49 -0.69 -2.45
CA ASN A 76 8.27 -2.00 -3.02
C ASN A 76 7.05 -2.69 -2.37
N ILE A 77 6.62 -3.78 -2.97
CA ILE A 77 5.56 -4.67 -2.48
C ILE A 77 6.10 -6.03 -2.06
N GLN A 78 7.39 -6.15 -1.82
CA GLN A 78 7.96 -7.38 -1.30
C GLN A 78 7.43 -7.66 0.10
N TRP A 79 7.46 -8.94 0.48
CA TRP A 79 7.08 -9.35 1.82
C TRP A 79 8.23 -10.04 2.54
N GLY A 80 8.22 -10.00 3.88
CA GLY A 80 9.22 -10.69 4.69
C GLY A 80 8.83 -10.77 6.15
N THR A 81 9.33 -11.82 6.81
CA THR A 81 9.16 -12.02 8.25
C THR A 81 10.07 -11.04 9.00
N ASP A 82 9.44 -10.24 9.83
CA ASP A 82 10.06 -9.20 10.66
C ASP A 82 11.01 -8.22 9.93
N ASN A 83 10.89 -8.14 8.61
CA ASN A 83 11.67 -7.26 7.75
C ASN A 83 10.99 -5.88 7.63
N ARG A 84 11.66 -4.81 8.06
CA ARG A 84 11.12 -3.44 8.03
C ARG A 84 11.39 -2.69 6.74
N THR A 85 12.12 -3.27 5.79
CA THR A 85 12.40 -2.67 4.49
C THR A 85 11.38 -3.01 3.41
N VAL A 86 10.52 -4.02 3.66
CA VAL A 86 9.47 -4.47 2.75
C VAL A 86 8.17 -3.68 2.89
N GLY A 87 7.36 -3.67 1.83
CA GLY A 87 6.01 -3.08 1.86
C GLY A 87 5.01 -3.89 2.69
N ILE A 88 5.18 -5.21 2.74
CA ILE A 88 4.29 -6.15 3.43
C ILE A 88 5.12 -6.94 4.44
N ARG A 89 4.93 -6.67 5.73
CA ARG A 89 5.68 -7.34 6.79
C ARG A 89 4.80 -8.36 7.52
N SER A 90 5.36 -9.54 7.79
CA SER A 90 4.78 -10.49 8.74
C SER A 90 5.54 -10.39 10.07
N PRO A 91 5.00 -9.73 11.09
CA PRO A 91 5.65 -9.70 12.41
C PRO A 91 5.75 -11.11 13.01
N VAL A 92 6.87 -11.40 13.67
CA VAL A 92 7.01 -12.63 14.46
C VAL A 92 5.93 -12.64 15.56
N ALA A 93 5.14 -13.70 15.63
CA ALA A 93 4.04 -13.84 16.57
C ALA A 93 3.68 -15.30 16.80
N SER A 94 2.94 -15.57 17.89
CA SER A 94 2.32 -16.88 18.09
C SER A 94 1.30 -17.20 16.98
N PRO A 95 0.96 -18.46 16.73
CA PRO A 95 -0.04 -18.83 15.73
C PRO A 95 -1.38 -18.10 15.89
N ALA A 96 -1.84 -17.90 17.09
CA ALA A 96 -3.08 -17.17 17.38
C ALA A 96 -3.00 -15.66 17.05
N ALA A 97 -1.79 -15.07 17.13
CA ALA A 97 -1.54 -13.65 16.88
C ALA A 97 -0.90 -13.38 15.50
N ARG A 98 -0.83 -14.39 14.63
CA ARG A 98 -0.27 -14.22 13.29
C ARG A 98 -1.05 -13.17 12.52
N ARG A 99 -0.32 -12.23 11.92
CA ARG A 99 -0.90 -11.09 11.23
C ARG A 99 0.02 -10.59 10.12
N ILE A 100 -0.53 -9.79 9.25
CA ILE A 100 0.17 -9.14 8.15
C ILE A 100 0.08 -7.63 8.37
N GLU A 101 1.19 -6.93 8.18
CA GLU A 101 1.30 -5.49 8.30
C GLU A 101 1.47 -4.88 6.90
N ASN A 102 0.50 -4.06 6.46
CA ASN A 102 0.64 -3.21 5.28
C ASN A 102 1.34 -1.92 5.70
N ARG A 103 2.53 -1.65 5.15
CA ARG A 103 3.42 -0.55 5.53
C ARG A 103 3.42 0.60 4.55
N VAL A 104 2.76 0.45 3.39
CA VAL A 104 2.77 1.49 2.35
C VAL A 104 1.82 2.65 2.64
N ILE A 105 0.83 2.44 3.50
CA ILE A 105 -0.22 3.42 3.80
C ILE A 105 0.35 4.65 4.51
N GLY A 106 0.03 5.84 3.99
CA GLY A 106 0.39 7.12 4.60
C GLY A 106 -0.51 7.50 5.78
N ALA A 107 0.01 8.30 6.71
CA ALA A 107 -0.79 8.83 7.82
C ALA A 107 -1.89 9.81 7.38
N ASP A 108 -1.80 10.29 6.15
CA ASP A 108 -2.75 11.20 5.49
C ASP A 108 -3.88 10.48 4.73
N ALA A 109 -3.83 9.14 4.67
CA ALA A 109 -4.91 8.36 4.09
C ALA A 109 -6.18 8.41 4.97
N ASN A 110 -7.35 8.44 4.32
CA ASN A 110 -8.61 8.23 5.04
C ASN A 110 -8.62 6.80 5.60
N PRO A 111 -8.73 6.61 6.94
CA PRO A 111 -8.59 5.28 7.54
C PRO A 111 -9.67 4.29 7.09
N TYR A 112 -10.88 4.73 6.83
CA TYR A 112 -11.96 3.87 6.34
C TYR A 112 -11.68 3.36 4.93
N VAL A 113 -11.22 4.25 4.05
CA VAL A 113 -10.86 3.90 2.66
C VAL A 113 -9.64 2.99 2.66
N ALA A 114 -8.61 3.31 3.43
CA ALA A 114 -7.40 2.51 3.52
C ALA A 114 -7.66 1.10 4.09
N LEU A 115 -8.50 0.98 5.12
CA LEU A 115 -8.90 -0.32 5.68
C LEU A 115 -9.69 -1.14 4.67
N ALA A 116 -10.66 -0.53 3.98
CA ALA A 116 -11.42 -1.21 2.93
C ALA A 116 -10.52 -1.68 1.78
N ALA A 117 -9.62 -0.83 1.30
CA ALA A 117 -8.72 -1.14 0.19
C ALA A 117 -7.73 -2.26 0.56
N THR A 118 -7.09 -2.20 1.74
CA THR A 118 -6.14 -3.25 2.14
C THR A 118 -6.85 -4.59 2.38
N LEU A 119 -8.08 -4.58 2.91
CA LEU A 119 -8.91 -5.78 3.07
C LEU A 119 -9.31 -6.34 1.70
N ALA A 120 -9.71 -5.48 0.74
CA ALA A 120 -10.05 -5.88 -0.63
C ALA A 120 -8.87 -6.56 -1.33
N CYS A 121 -7.67 -6.00 -1.24
CA CYS A 121 -6.45 -6.61 -1.80
C CYS A 121 -6.23 -8.03 -1.24
N GLY A 122 -6.26 -8.19 0.07
CA GLY A 122 -6.07 -9.49 0.71
C GLY A 122 -7.20 -10.49 0.40
N TYR A 123 -8.44 -10.03 0.39
CA TYR A 123 -9.61 -10.85 0.01
C TYR A 123 -9.50 -11.38 -1.42
N LEU A 124 -9.14 -10.53 -2.37
CA LEU A 124 -8.93 -10.93 -3.76
C LEU A 124 -7.80 -11.94 -3.89
N GLY A 125 -6.75 -11.80 -3.10
CA GLY A 125 -5.67 -12.78 -3.01
C GLY A 125 -6.15 -14.16 -2.59
N MET A 126 -6.94 -14.24 -1.52
CA MET A 126 -7.53 -15.50 -1.05
C MET A 126 -8.56 -16.05 -2.04
N LYS A 127 -9.45 -15.22 -2.58
CA LYS A 127 -10.47 -15.60 -3.57
C LYS A 127 -9.83 -16.24 -4.81
N ASN A 128 -8.76 -15.64 -5.30
CA ASN A 128 -8.08 -16.05 -6.54
C ASN A 128 -6.88 -16.98 -6.27
N ARG A 129 -6.60 -17.32 -5.00
CA ARG A 129 -5.48 -18.20 -4.58
C ARG A 129 -4.14 -17.74 -5.13
N ILE A 130 -3.84 -16.45 -4.97
CA ILE A 130 -2.63 -15.83 -5.51
C ILE A 130 -1.45 -16.15 -4.59
N GLU A 131 -0.49 -16.91 -5.10
CA GLU A 131 0.74 -17.20 -4.37
C GLU A 131 1.64 -15.95 -4.31
N PRO A 132 2.24 -15.65 -3.17
CA PRO A 132 3.20 -14.55 -3.07
C PRO A 132 4.52 -14.89 -3.76
N THR A 133 5.30 -13.85 -4.05
CA THR A 133 6.71 -14.03 -4.43
C THR A 133 7.50 -14.69 -3.28
N PRO A 134 8.71 -15.22 -3.53
CA PRO A 134 9.58 -15.67 -2.44
C PRO A 134 9.80 -14.59 -1.37
N GLU A 135 9.94 -15.02 -0.12
CA GLU A 135 10.19 -14.13 1.01
C GLU A 135 11.48 -13.33 0.84
N CYS A 136 11.41 -12.04 1.00
CA CYS A 136 12.58 -11.15 1.01
C CYS A 136 13.29 -11.22 2.38
N LYS A 137 14.48 -11.81 2.39
CA LYS A 137 15.33 -11.94 3.58
C LYS A 137 16.42 -10.85 3.69
N GLY A 138 16.59 -10.07 2.62
CA GLY A 138 17.59 -9.01 2.54
C GLY A 138 16.99 -7.61 2.69
N ASP A 139 17.78 -6.61 2.32
CA ASP A 139 17.36 -5.22 2.27
C ASP A 139 16.53 -4.94 1.00
N ALA A 140 15.23 -4.77 1.17
CA ALA A 140 14.31 -4.51 0.07
C ALA A 140 14.42 -3.09 -0.51
N TYR A 141 15.14 -2.16 0.13
CA TYR A 141 15.44 -0.85 -0.47
C TYR A 141 16.41 -0.93 -1.65
N LEU A 142 17.14 -2.04 -1.78
CA LEU A 142 17.99 -2.31 -2.95
C LEU A 142 17.18 -2.74 -4.19
N SER A 143 15.91 -3.07 -4.01
CA SER A 143 15.01 -3.45 -5.10
C SER A 143 14.59 -2.24 -5.92
N GLU A 144 14.06 -2.51 -7.11
CA GLU A 144 13.44 -1.49 -7.95
C GLU A 144 12.16 -0.93 -7.32
N TYR A 145 11.74 0.24 -7.79
CA TYR A 145 10.44 0.79 -7.43
C TYR A 145 9.33 -0.07 -8.01
N GLN A 146 8.40 -0.50 -7.17
CA GLN A 146 7.24 -1.33 -7.52
C GLN A 146 5.92 -0.61 -7.24
N LEU A 147 5.99 0.62 -6.75
CA LEU A 147 4.84 1.47 -6.43
C LEU A 147 4.83 2.68 -7.35
N PRO A 148 3.65 3.25 -7.67
CA PRO A 148 3.55 4.50 -8.42
C PRO A 148 4.32 5.62 -7.70
N ARG A 149 4.89 6.51 -8.51
CA ARG A 149 5.73 7.61 -8.00
C ARG A 149 5.00 8.95 -7.92
N SER A 150 3.77 9.00 -8.39
CA SER A 150 2.92 10.20 -8.36
C SER A 150 1.45 9.83 -8.15
N LEU A 151 0.65 10.81 -7.73
CA LEU A 151 -0.80 10.63 -7.61
C LEU A 151 -1.44 10.33 -8.98
N SER A 152 -1.02 11.02 -10.03
CA SER A 152 -1.55 10.80 -11.39
C SER A 152 -1.28 9.38 -11.88
N GLU A 153 -0.07 8.86 -11.69
CA GLU A 153 0.27 7.47 -12.03
C GLU A 153 -0.58 6.47 -11.24
N ALA A 154 -0.76 6.72 -9.93
CA ALA A 154 -1.56 5.84 -9.07
C ALA A 154 -3.05 5.84 -9.45
N LEU A 155 -3.60 6.98 -9.86
CA LEU A 155 -4.98 7.08 -10.35
C LEU A 155 -5.15 6.30 -11.66
N GLY A 156 -4.19 6.38 -12.58
CA GLY A 156 -4.20 5.58 -13.80
C GLY A 156 -4.20 4.08 -13.51
N TRP A 157 -3.35 3.61 -12.60
CA TRP A 157 -3.31 2.18 -12.23
C TRP A 157 -4.59 1.73 -11.52
N LEU A 158 -5.19 2.60 -10.68
CA LEU A 158 -6.49 2.31 -10.05
C LEU A 158 -7.62 2.21 -11.08
N ALA A 159 -7.63 3.07 -12.09
CA ALA A 159 -8.64 3.06 -13.16
C ALA A 159 -8.61 1.77 -13.98
N ASP A 160 -7.43 1.17 -14.17
CA ASP A 160 -7.25 -0.05 -14.95
C ASP A 160 -7.55 -1.35 -14.18
N GLU A 161 -7.55 -1.32 -12.82
CA GLU A 161 -7.67 -2.54 -11.99
C GLU A 161 -9.14 -2.90 -11.70
N LYS A 162 -9.73 -3.66 -12.62
CA LYS A 162 -11.16 -4.04 -12.57
C LYS A 162 -11.54 -4.86 -11.34
N ASP A 163 -10.66 -5.72 -10.85
CA ASP A 163 -10.94 -6.54 -9.66
C ASP A 163 -11.19 -5.66 -8.43
N LEU A 164 -10.47 -4.54 -8.29
CA LEU A 164 -10.70 -3.57 -7.22
C LEU A 164 -12.03 -2.82 -7.41
N HIS A 165 -12.38 -2.47 -8.65
CA HIS A 165 -13.70 -1.85 -8.95
C HIS A 165 -14.86 -2.76 -8.54
N ASP A 166 -14.75 -4.06 -8.80
CA ASP A 166 -15.78 -5.04 -8.47
C ASP A 166 -15.98 -5.19 -6.96
N VAL A 167 -14.91 -5.09 -6.17
CA VAL A 167 -14.98 -5.28 -4.71
C VAL A 167 -15.29 -3.99 -3.96
N LEU A 168 -14.70 -2.87 -4.37
CA LEU A 168 -14.87 -1.58 -3.70
C LEU A 168 -16.08 -0.79 -4.22
N GLY A 169 -16.62 -1.16 -5.39
CA GLY A 169 -17.70 -0.48 -6.07
C GLY A 169 -17.18 0.51 -7.13
N LYS A 170 -17.60 0.29 -8.37
CA LYS A 170 -17.20 1.11 -9.53
C LYS A 170 -17.53 2.59 -9.33
N GLU A 171 -18.73 2.88 -8.84
CA GLU A 171 -19.18 4.26 -8.61
C GLU A 171 -18.28 4.97 -7.58
N PHE A 172 -17.95 4.30 -6.48
CA PHE A 172 -17.00 4.84 -5.48
C PHE A 172 -15.65 5.16 -6.11
N ILE A 173 -15.06 4.23 -6.86
CA ILE A 173 -13.75 4.44 -7.49
C ILE A 173 -13.82 5.60 -8.48
N THR A 174 -14.88 5.68 -9.31
CA THR A 174 -15.04 6.77 -10.28
C THR A 174 -15.10 8.12 -9.58
N VAL A 175 -16.00 8.30 -8.61
CA VAL A 175 -16.15 9.58 -7.89
C VAL A 175 -14.88 9.93 -7.12
N TYR A 176 -14.26 8.95 -6.47
CA TYR A 176 -13.00 9.15 -5.76
C TYR A 176 -11.89 9.65 -6.70
N SER A 177 -11.72 9.00 -7.85
CA SER A 177 -10.69 9.35 -8.83
C SER A 177 -10.92 10.75 -9.40
N GLU A 178 -12.14 11.09 -9.78
CA GLU A 178 -12.50 12.43 -10.28
C GLU A 178 -12.16 13.54 -9.26
N ILE A 179 -12.49 13.32 -7.99
CA ILE A 179 -12.13 14.28 -6.92
C ILE A 179 -10.61 14.43 -6.82
N LYS A 180 -9.86 13.32 -6.89
CA LYS A 180 -8.40 13.35 -6.77
C LYS A 180 -7.71 13.96 -7.99
N GLU A 181 -8.27 13.79 -9.18
CA GLU A 181 -7.80 14.46 -10.40
C GLU A 181 -7.98 15.97 -10.30
N ILE A 182 -9.14 16.45 -9.83
CA ILE A 182 -9.39 17.87 -9.60
C ILE A 182 -8.37 18.45 -8.59
N GLU A 183 -8.12 17.75 -7.47
CA GLU A 183 -7.13 18.17 -6.48
C GLU A 183 -5.71 18.22 -7.07
N PHE A 184 -5.37 17.26 -7.93
CA PHE A 184 -4.08 17.21 -8.61
C PHE A 184 -3.94 18.37 -9.61
N ASP A 185 -4.97 18.68 -10.39
CA ASP A 185 -4.99 19.78 -11.35
C ASP A 185 -4.84 21.15 -10.66
N GLU A 186 -5.49 21.32 -9.50
CA GLU A 186 -5.30 22.53 -8.68
C GLU A 186 -3.86 22.66 -8.17
N PHE A 187 -3.25 21.54 -7.74
CA PHE A 187 -1.85 21.55 -7.36
C PHE A 187 -0.93 21.92 -8.53
N MET A 188 -1.20 21.45 -9.75
CA MET A 188 -0.38 21.73 -10.92
C MET A 188 -0.39 23.19 -11.36
N LYS A 189 -1.34 24.00 -10.89
CA LYS A 189 -1.36 25.47 -11.12
C LYS A 189 -0.38 26.21 -10.20
N VAL A 190 0.15 25.57 -9.17
CA VAL A 190 1.05 26.21 -8.20
C VAL A 190 2.49 26.13 -8.68
N ILE A 191 3.08 27.31 -8.95
CA ILE A 191 4.51 27.41 -9.23
C ILE A 191 5.30 27.43 -7.93
N SER A 192 6.08 26.39 -7.69
CA SER A 192 6.81 26.22 -6.43
C SER A 192 8.01 27.20 -6.28
N PRO A 193 8.46 27.50 -5.06
CA PRO A 193 9.71 28.25 -4.85
C PRO A 193 10.91 27.58 -5.53
N TRP A 194 10.98 26.25 -5.51
CA TRP A 194 12.05 25.49 -6.14
C TRP A 194 12.12 25.73 -7.67
N GLU A 195 10.96 25.72 -8.34
CA GLU A 195 10.90 26.00 -9.79
C GLU A 195 11.40 27.42 -10.10
N ARG A 196 11.01 28.40 -9.29
CA ARG A 196 11.48 29.78 -9.46
C ARG A 196 12.99 29.90 -9.25
N GLU A 197 13.53 29.24 -8.24
CA GLU A 197 14.96 29.31 -7.89
C GLU A 197 15.83 28.61 -8.94
N HIS A 198 15.41 27.45 -9.42
CA HIS A 198 16.25 26.56 -10.23
C HIS A 198 15.96 26.65 -11.74
N LEU A 199 14.76 27.03 -12.15
CA LEU A 199 14.34 26.98 -13.54
C LEU A 199 14.18 28.36 -14.21
N LEU A 200 14.02 29.44 -13.45
CA LEU A 200 13.73 30.77 -14.00
C LEU A 200 14.82 31.29 -14.96
N LEU A 201 16.07 30.91 -14.75
CA LEU A 201 17.19 31.32 -15.60
C LEU A 201 17.42 30.41 -16.83
N HIS A 202 16.59 29.36 -16.98
CA HIS A 202 16.66 28.42 -18.12
C HIS A 202 15.59 28.66 -19.17
N VAL A 203 14.90 29.81 -19.09
CA VAL A 203 13.83 30.22 -20.02
C VAL A 203 14.38 31.24 -21.01
#